data_da916b08a82ff1fbdbdf0919b9f446b8
#
_entry.id   da916b08a82ff1fbdbdf0919b9f446b8
#
_cell.length_a   1.000
_cell.length_b   1.000
_cell.length_c   1.000
_cell.angle_alpha   90.00
_cell.angle_beta   90.00
_cell.angle_gamma   90.00
#
_symmetry.space_group_name_H-M   'P 1'
#
loop_
_entity.id
_entity.type
_entity.pdbx_description
1 polymer ?
#
loop_
_entity_poly.entity_id
_entity_poly.type
_entity_poly.pdbx_seq_one_letter_code
_entity_poly.pdbx_strand_id
1 'polypeptide(L)'
;DLDDPKRMLYSKQEWMKTKAEMNELFADVPEALANTAAICDQVEFYSIDNPPIMPNFEIPEDFGTEEGYRQKYTEQDLFEEFTRDENGNVVLSDDAAHDKIAKLGGYDKLYRIKLEADYLKKLALEGAHRRYGEVLDEETSERIKFELHIMKTMGFPGYFLIVQDFIRA
;
A
#
# COMPACT_ATOMS: atom_id res chain seq x y z
N ASP A 1 2.17 28.94 -4.44
CA ASP A 1 1.63 30.24 -4.75
C ASP A 1 2.10 30.69 -6.14
N LEU A 2 1.27 31.43 -6.90
CA LEU A 2 1.61 31.85 -8.27
C LEU A 2 2.82 32.79 -8.31
N ASP A 3 3.05 33.51 -7.23
CA ASP A 3 4.13 34.50 -7.09
C ASP A 3 5.35 33.97 -6.33
N ASP A 4 5.42 32.63 -6.07
CA ASP A 4 6.59 32.02 -5.42
C ASP A 4 7.82 32.11 -6.34
N PRO A 5 8.91 32.80 -5.94
CA PRO A 5 10.13 32.91 -6.74
C PRO A 5 10.86 31.58 -6.94
N LYS A 6 10.56 30.56 -6.13
CA LYS A 6 11.10 29.19 -6.26
C LYS A 6 10.24 28.31 -7.17
N ARG A 7 9.12 28.82 -7.65
CA ARG A 7 8.23 28.07 -8.54
C ARG A 7 8.95 27.76 -9.85
N MET A 8 8.84 26.53 -10.31
CA MET A 8 9.31 26.13 -11.63
C MET A 8 8.54 26.90 -12.70
N LEU A 9 9.25 27.67 -13.52
CA LEU A 9 8.67 28.40 -14.64
C LEU A 9 8.77 27.54 -15.91
N TYR A 10 7.63 27.28 -16.50
CA TYR A 10 7.54 26.57 -17.78
C TYR A 10 7.58 27.56 -18.94
N SER A 11 8.25 27.19 -20.02
CA SER A 11 8.34 27.99 -21.24
C SER A 11 7.06 27.96 -22.09
N LYS A 12 6.11 27.08 -21.74
CA LYS A 12 4.92 26.71 -22.53
C LYS A 12 5.26 25.97 -23.83
N GLN A 13 6.47 25.41 -23.90
CA GLN A 13 6.95 24.61 -25.03
C GLN A 13 7.09 23.11 -24.67
N GLU A 14 6.68 22.71 -23.48
CA GLU A 14 6.77 21.35 -22.89
C GLU A 14 5.62 20.45 -23.40
N TRP A 15 5.38 20.44 -24.70
CA TRP A 15 4.43 19.57 -25.34
C TRP A 15 5.12 18.64 -26.35
N MET A 16 4.47 17.53 -26.70
CA MET A 16 5.02 16.55 -27.64
C MET A 16 5.03 17.14 -29.05
N LYS A 17 6.20 17.41 -29.57
CA LYS A 17 6.42 17.95 -30.91
C LYS A 17 6.42 16.86 -31.97
N THR A 18 6.01 17.22 -33.16
CA THR A 18 6.13 16.33 -34.34
C THR A 18 7.60 16.17 -34.74
N LYS A 19 7.88 15.12 -35.54
CA LYS A 19 9.24 14.90 -36.07
C LYS A 19 9.73 16.09 -36.91
N ALA A 20 8.85 16.75 -37.64
CA ALA A 20 9.21 17.92 -38.46
C ALA A 20 9.65 19.10 -37.57
N GLU A 21 8.86 19.41 -36.54
CA GLU A 21 9.17 20.47 -35.57
C GLU A 21 10.46 20.17 -34.78
N MET A 22 10.70 18.91 -34.40
CA MET A 22 11.95 18.52 -33.77
C MET A 22 13.17 18.67 -34.69
N ASN A 23 13.02 18.31 -35.99
CA ASN A 23 14.09 18.50 -36.96
C ASN A 23 14.42 19.97 -37.19
N GLU A 24 13.41 20.84 -37.18
CA GLU A 24 13.64 22.29 -37.27
C GLU A 24 14.31 22.84 -36.00
N LEU A 25 13.84 22.43 -34.83
CA LEU A 25 14.36 22.89 -33.54
C LEU A 25 15.82 22.50 -33.31
N PHE A 26 16.25 21.32 -33.79
CA PHE A 26 17.60 20.78 -33.61
C PHE A 26 18.35 20.72 -34.95
N ALA A 27 18.08 21.62 -35.89
CA ALA A 27 18.70 21.65 -37.21
C ALA A 27 20.22 21.88 -37.12
N ASP A 28 20.69 22.54 -36.10
CA ASP A 28 22.12 22.81 -35.79
C ASP A 28 22.83 21.63 -35.12
N VAL A 29 22.06 20.64 -34.57
CA VAL A 29 22.61 19.47 -33.87
C VAL A 29 21.89 18.19 -34.34
N PRO A 30 22.00 17.81 -35.61
CA PRO A 30 21.26 16.67 -36.18
C PRO A 30 21.62 15.31 -35.54
N GLU A 31 22.83 15.21 -34.94
CA GLU A 31 23.27 14.03 -34.20
C GLU A 31 22.42 13.78 -32.96
N ALA A 32 21.87 14.82 -32.33
CA ALA A 32 20.99 14.67 -31.18
C ALA A 32 19.71 13.92 -31.57
N LEU A 33 19.17 14.16 -32.76
CA LEU A 33 18.01 13.45 -33.30
C LEU A 33 18.35 12.01 -33.71
N ALA A 34 19.52 11.80 -34.32
CA ALA A 34 19.97 10.45 -34.67
C ALA A 34 20.20 9.58 -33.42
N ASN A 35 20.73 10.16 -32.34
CA ASN A 35 20.97 9.47 -31.09
C ASN A 35 19.67 9.03 -30.40
N THR A 36 18.53 9.72 -30.59
CA THR A 36 17.23 9.25 -30.07
C THR A 36 16.83 7.92 -30.70
N ALA A 37 17.03 7.73 -32.01
CA ALA A 37 16.79 6.45 -32.66
C ALA A 37 17.78 5.38 -32.19
N ALA A 38 19.08 5.73 -32.11
CA ALA A 38 20.10 4.80 -31.63
C ALA A 38 19.85 4.31 -30.19
N ILE A 39 19.32 5.17 -29.32
CA ILE A 39 18.92 4.75 -27.94
C ILE A 39 17.68 3.84 -28.01
N CYS A 40 16.70 4.18 -28.85
CA CYS A 40 15.51 3.36 -29.02
C CYS A 40 15.86 1.95 -29.49
N ASP A 41 16.79 1.82 -30.43
CA ASP A 41 17.25 0.54 -30.97
C ASP A 41 18.00 -0.34 -29.96
N GLN A 42 18.47 0.23 -28.87
CA GLN A 42 19.11 -0.51 -27.76
C GLN A 42 18.09 -1.06 -26.75
N VAL A 43 16.83 -0.64 -26.81
CA VAL A 43 15.79 -1.08 -25.88
C VAL A 43 15.22 -2.42 -26.37
N GLU A 44 15.44 -3.45 -25.57
CA GLU A 44 14.79 -4.74 -25.78
C GLU A 44 13.32 -4.68 -25.34
N PHE A 45 12.46 -5.48 -26.02
CA PHE A 45 11.05 -5.56 -25.63
C PHE A 45 10.93 -6.20 -24.23
N TYR A 46 10.29 -5.49 -23.32
CA TYR A 46 9.95 -5.99 -21.99
C TYR A 46 8.62 -5.42 -21.49
N SER A 47 7.99 -6.10 -20.56
CA SER A 47 6.78 -5.61 -19.91
C SER A 47 7.15 -4.88 -18.61
N ILE A 48 6.57 -3.69 -18.43
CA ILE A 48 6.62 -2.94 -17.17
C ILE A 48 5.40 -3.23 -16.29
N ASP A 49 4.46 -4.04 -16.79
CA ASP A 49 3.28 -4.47 -16.05
C ASP A 49 3.66 -5.61 -15.11
N ASN A 50 3.97 -5.26 -13.89
CA ASN A 50 4.30 -6.19 -12.82
C ASN A 50 3.34 -5.98 -11.64
N PRO A 51 3.04 -7.05 -10.87
CA PRO A 51 2.29 -6.90 -9.64
C PRO A 51 2.95 -5.88 -8.70
N PRO A 52 2.17 -5.09 -7.94
CA PRO A 52 2.72 -4.17 -6.96
C PRO A 52 3.60 -4.91 -5.95
N ILE A 53 4.79 -4.37 -5.70
CA ILE A 53 5.68 -4.87 -4.66
C ILE A 53 5.37 -4.10 -3.38
N MET A 54 4.86 -4.82 -2.36
CA MET A 54 4.65 -4.27 -1.05
C MET A 54 5.83 -4.66 -0.15
N PRO A 55 6.62 -3.69 0.35
CA PRO A 55 7.69 -4.00 1.29
C PRO A 55 7.12 -4.53 2.61
N ASN A 56 7.88 -5.38 3.29
CA ASN A 56 7.51 -5.89 4.61
C ASN A 56 7.95 -4.88 5.68
N PHE A 57 7.04 -4.56 6.60
CA PHE A 57 7.37 -3.81 7.81
C PHE A 57 8.02 -4.75 8.84
N GLU A 58 9.13 -4.34 9.45
CA GLU A 58 9.78 -5.12 10.51
C GLU A 58 9.02 -4.94 11.83
N ILE A 59 8.29 -5.99 12.23
CA ILE A 59 7.59 -6.03 13.52
C ILE A 59 8.58 -6.51 14.58
N PRO A 60 8.65 -5.82 15.75
CA PRO A 60 9.51 -6.25 16.84
C PRO A 60 9.22 -7.70 17.28
N GLU A 61 10.26 -8.52 17.45
CA GLU A 61 10.12 -9.94 17.76
C GLU A 61 9.42 -10.19 19.11
N ASP A 62 9.56 -9.25 20.06
CA ASP A 62 8.89 -9.29 21.37
C ASP A 62 7.37 -9.12 21.28
N PHE A 63 6.86 -8.55 20.18
CA PHE A 63 5.43 -8.54 19.90
C PHE A 63 4.94 -9.87 19.36
N GLY A 64 5.72 -10.50 18.49
CA GLY A 64 5.40 -11.79 17.90
C GLY A 64 6.06 -12.00 16.55
N THR A 65 6.06 -13.26 16.12
CA THR A 65 6.61 -13.67 14.84
C THR A 65 5.53 -14.38 14.01
N GLU A 66 5.73 -14.45 12.71
CA GLU A 66 4.82 -15.16 11.81
C GLU A 66 4.74 -16.64 12.18
N GLU A 67 5.86 -17.26 12.54
CA GLU A 67 5.89 -18.65 13.02
C GLU A 67 5.07 -18.84 14.30
N GLY A 68 5.19 -17.92 15.26
CA GLY A 68 4.37 -17.93 16.47
C GLY A 68 2.87 -17.80 16.18
N TYR A 69 2.50 -17.04 15.16
CA TYR A 69 1.10 -16.90 14.72
C TYR A 69 0.60 -18.18 14.03
N ARG A 70 1.43 -18.86 13.25
CA ARG A 70 1.10 -20.17 12.65
C ARG A 70 0.85 -21.26 13.70
N GLN A 71 1.54 -21.20 14.83
CA GLN A 71 1.32 -22.13 15.95
C GLN A 71 0.08 -21.76 16.78
N LYS A 72 -0.29 -20.48 16.84
CA LYS A 72 -1.35 -19.98 17.69
C LYS A 72 -2.74 -20.01 17.03
N TYR A 73 -2.82 -19.73 15.74
CA TYR A 73 -4.06 -19.61 15.01
C TYR A 73 -4.21 -20.71 13.97
N THR A 74 -5.40 -21.26 13.84
CA THR A 74 -5.76 -22.21 12.79
C THR A 74 -6.20 -21.47 11.52
N GLU A 75 -6.25 -22.18 10.39
CA GLU A 75 -6.83 -21.65 9.14
C GLU A 75 -8.32 -21.27 9.33
N GLN A 76 -9.04 -22.01 10.16
CA GLN A 76 -10.44 -21.71 10.49
C GLN A 76 -10.55 -20.38 11.26
N ASP A 77 -9.66 -20.12 12.21
CA ASP A 77 -9.64 -18.84 12.92
C ASP A 77 -9.39 -17.67 11.95
N LEU A 78 -8.45 -17.84 11.02
CA LEU A 78 -8.18 -16.83 10.00
C LEU A 78 -9.36 -16.68 9.03
N PHE A 79 -9.97 -17.78 8.59
CA PHE A 79 -11.15 -17.72 7.74
C PHE A 79 -12.24 -16.88 8.38
N GLU A 80 -12.61 -17.17 9.63
CA GLU A 80 -13.63 -16.43 10.36
C GLU A 80 -13.25 -14.96 10.54
N GLU A 81 -12.02 -14.67 10.93
CA GLU A 81 -11.57 -13.32 11.19
C GLU A 81 -11.54 -12.42 9.93
N PHE A 82 -11.23 -12.99 8.76
CA PHE A 82 -11.08 -12.24 7.52
C PHE A 82 -12.35 -12.17 6.67
N THR A 83 -13.36 -13.02 6.94
CA THR A 83 -14.59 -13.09 6.14
C THR A 83 -15.82 -12.56 6.85
N ARG A 84 -15.76 -12.34 8.17
CA ARG A 84 -16.83 -11.73 8.96
C ARG A 84 -16.70 -10.21 9.03
N ASP A 85 -17.76 -9.53 9.43
CA ASP A 85 -17.71 -8.08 9.72
C ASP A 85 -16.95 -7.78 11.04
N GLU A 86 -16.83 -6.50 11.38
CA GLU A 86 -16.15 -6.05 12.60
C GLU A 86 -16.87 -6.47 13.90
N ASN A 87 -18.11 -6.94 13.80
CA ASN A 87 -18.91 -7.45 14.90
C ASN A 87 -18.94 -8.99 14.95
N GLY A 88 -18.29 -9.66 13.98
CA GLY A 88 -18.21 -11.11 13.88
C GLY A 88 -19.38 -11.77 13.16
N ASN A 89 -20.25 -11.01 12.50
CA ASN A 89 -21.36 -11.56 11.75
C ASN A 89 -20.91 -12.10 10.39
N VAL A 90 -21.54 -13.16 9.92
CA VAL A 90 -21.36 -13.70 8.57
C VAL A 90 -22.04 -12.78 7.57
N VAL A 91 -21.26 -12.17 6.69
CA VAL A 91 -21.72 -11.20 5.68
C VAL A 91 -21.44 -11.64 4.25
N LEU A 92 -20.73 -12.75 4.07
CA LEU A 92 -20.37 -13.32 2.77
C LEU A 92 -20.95 -14.72 2.63
N SER A 93 -21.32 -15.13 1.41
CA SER A 93 -21.54 -16.54 1.10
C SER A 93 -20.23 -17.33 1.17
N ASP A 94 -20.30 -18.65 1.31
CA ASP A 94 -19.13 -19.51 1.39
C ASP A 94 -18.19 -19.32 0.19
N ASP A 95 -18.72 -19.28 -1.03
CA ASP A 95 -17.94 -19.08 -2.24
C ASP A 95 -17.23 -17.71 -2.23
N ALA A 96 -17.94 -16.65 -1.86
CA ALA A 96 -17.36 -15.30 -1.78
C ALA A 96 -16.31 -15.17 -0.67
N ALA A 97 -16.48 -15.91 0.42
CA ALA A 97 -15.51 -15.98 1.51
C ALA A 97 -14.21 -16.66 1.06
N HIS A 98 -14.31 -17.80 0.39
CA HIS A 98 -13.14 -18.50 -0.16
C HIS A 98 -12.43 -17.69 -1.25
N ASP A 99 -13.18 -17.04 -2.13
CA ASP A 99 -12.64 -16.12 -3.13
C ASP A 99 -11.88 -14.94 -2.50
N LYS A 100 -12.39 -14.42 -1.38
CA LYS A 100 -11.71 -13.36 -0.63
C LYS A 100 -10.37 -13.82 -0.06
N ILE A 101 -10.33 -15.01 0.56
CA ILE A 101 -9.09 -15.61 1.07
C ILE A 101 -8.08 -15.81 -0.06
N ALA A 102 -8.51 -16.33 -1.21
CA ALA A 102 -7.64 -16.53 -2.38
C ALA A 102 -7.07 -15.20 -2.90
N LYS A 103 -7.90 -14.14 -2.99
CA LYS A 103 -7.48 -12.79 -3.40
C LYS A 103 -6.46 -12.16 -2.45
N LEU A 104 -6.53 -12.46 -1.15
CA LEU A 104 -5.57 -12.02 -0.15
C LEU A 104 -4.24 -12.80 -0.21
N GLY A 105 -4.17 -13.84 -1.05
CA GLY A 105 -2.97 -14.63 -1.29
C GLY A 105 -2.93 -15.97 -0.53
N GLY A 106 -4.07 -16.42 -0.04
CA GLY A 106 -4.23 -17.68 0.69
C GLY A 106 -3.78 -17.60 2.15
N TYR A 107 -3.96 -18.69 2.87
CA TYR A 107 -3.68 -18.74 4.31
C TYR A 107 -2.23 -18.42 4.66
N ASP A 108 -1.28 -18.79 3.80
CA ASP A 108 0.14 -18.49 4.03
C ASP A 108 0.41 -16.99 4.20
N LYS A 109 -0.24 -16.16 3.41
CA LYS A 109 -0.12 -14.70 3.56
C LYS A 109 -0.98 -14.14 4.69
N LEU A 110 -2.08 -14.78 5.03
CA LEU A 110 -2.97 -14.30 6.09
C LEU A 110 -2.32 -14.29 7.47
N TYR A 111 -1.41 -15.22 7.77
CA TYR A 111 -0.65 -15.18 9.03
C TYR A 111 0.16 -13.89 9.16
N ARG A 112 0.81 -13.48 8.09
CA ARG A 112 1.57 -12.22 8.05
C ARG A 112 0.64 -11.01 8.18
N ILE A 113 -0.44 -10.98 7.42
CA ILE A 113 -1.43 -9.89 7.46
C ILE A 113 -2.06 -9.79 8.87
N LYS A 114 -2.33 -10.92 9.51
CA LYS A 114 -2.84 -10.96 10.89
C LYS A 114 -1.86 -10.37 11.88
N LEU A 115 -0.59 -10.76 11.83
CA LEU A 115 0.46 -10.24 12.68
C LEU A 115 0.61 -8.71 12.52
N GLU A 116 0.63 -8.24 11.28
CA GLU A 116 0.68 -6.80 10.97
C GLU A 116 -0.56 -6.05 11.47
N ALA A 117 -1.75 -6.64 11.32
CA ALA A 117 -2.99 -6.04 11.78
C ALA A 117 -3.06 -5.94 13.30
N ASP A 118 -2.61 -6.96 14.03
CA ASP A 118 -2.57 -6.94 15.48
C ASP A 118 -1.55 -5.91 16.00
N TYR A 119 -0.40 -5.79 15.34
CA TYR A 119 0.59 -4.77 15.68
C TYR A 119 0.08 -3.35 15.38
N LEU A 120 -0.54 -3.15 14.22
CA LEU A 120 -1.19 -1.88 13.88
C LEU A 120 -2.27 -1.51 14.90
N LYS A 121 -3.09 -2.48 15.32
CA LYS A 121 -4.11 -2.28 16.35
C LYS A 121 -3.49 -1.81 17.68
N LYS A 122 -2.39 -2.44 18.11
CA LYS A 122 -1.65 -2.01 19.31
C LYS A 122 -1.22 -0.55 19.20
N LEU A 123 -0.54 -0.18 18.12
CA LEU A 123 -0.06 1.18 17.91
C LEU A 123 -1.19 2.21 17.80
N ALA A 124 -2.29 1.85 17.12
CA ALA A 124 -3.47 2.71 16.99
C ALA A 124 -4.13 2.98 18.34
N LEU A 125 -4.31 1.96 19.18
CA LEU A 125 -4.88 2.11 20.52
C LEU A 125 -3.97 2.92 21.44
N GLU A 126 -2.67 2.66 21.44
CA GLU A 126 -1.68 3.47 22.18
C GLU A 126 -1.73 4.95 21.72
N GLY A 127 -1.86 5.17 20.41
CA GLY A 127 -2.00 6.51 19.85
C GLY A 127 -3.33 7.17 20.21
N ALA A 128 -4.42 6.43 20.25
CA ALA A 128 -5.74 6.91 20.64
C ALA A 128 -5.77 7.32 22.12
N HIS A 129 -5.28 6.47 23.01
CA HIS A 129 -5.20 6.79 24.44
C HIS A 129 -4.32 8.01 24.72
N ARG A 130 -3.23 8.17 23.99
CA ARG A 130 -2.36 9.34 24.12
C ARG A 130 -3.03 10.65 23.68
N ARG A 131 -3.95 10.60 22.69
CA ARG A 131 -4.62 11.78 22.13
C ARG A 131 -5.94 12.11 22.80
N TYR A 132 -6.70 11.09 23.17
CA TYR A 132 -8.09 11.22 23.65
C TYR A 132 -8.25 10.86 25.12
N GLY A 133 -7.20 10.36 25.79
CA GLY A 133 -7.22 9.95 27.20
C GLY A 133 -7.42 8.44 27.38
N GLU A 134 -7.36 7.99 28.64
CA GLU A 134 -7.41 6.57 28.98
C GLU A 134 -8.77 5.91 28.65
N VAL A 135 -9.85 6.70 28.72
CA VAL A 135 -11.19 6.22 28.38
C VAL A 135 -11.61 6.84 27.07
N LEU A 136 -11.72 6.00 26.05
CA LEU A 136 -12.25 6.42 24.76
C LEU A 136 -13.78 6.44 24.82
N ASP A 137 -14.39 7.47 24.22
CA ASP A 137 -15.83 7.47 24.02
C ASP A 137 -16.26 6.37 23.02
N GLU A 138 -17.56 6.06 23.01
CA GLU A 138 -18.11 4.99 22.20
C GLU A 138 -17.92 5.23 20.71
N GLU A 139 -18.16 6.45 20.24
CA GLU A 139 -18.02 6.84 18.83
C GLU A 139 -16.57 6.64 18.35
N THR A 140 -15.59 7.14 19.11
CA THR A 140 -14.17 6.97 18.81
C THR A 140 -13.77 5.49 18.81
N SER A 141 -14.23 4.71 19.78
CA SER A 141 -13.93 3.28 19.89
C SER A 141 -14.47 2.48 18.72
N GLU A 142 -15.74 2.72 18.35
CA GLU A 142 -16.38 2.06 17.20
C GLU A 142 -15.70 2.45 15.89
N ARG A 143 -15.33 3.73 15.73
CA ARG A 143 -14.64 4.19 14.54
C ARG A 143 -13.26 3.54 14.39
N ILE A 144 -12.48 3.46 15.46
CA ILE A 144 -11.17 2.79 15.44
C ILE A 144 -11.33 1.31 15.08
N LYS A 145 -12.29 0.62 15.70
CA LYS A 145 -12.59 -0.79 15.44
C LYS A 145 -12.93 -1.01 13.96
N PHE A 146 -13.81 -0.20 13.42
CA PHE A 146 -14.22 -0.27 12.01
C PHE A 146 -13.06 -0.04 11.06
N GLU A 147 -12.28 1.04 11.24
CA GLU A 147 -11.15 1.37 10.36
C GLU A 147 -10.07 0.27 10.38
N LEU A 148 -9.71 -0.23 11.56
CA LEU A 148 -8.75 -1.32 11.68
C LEU A 148 -9.24 -2.61 11.03
N HIS A 149 -10.56 -2.88 11.13
CA HIS A 149 -11.17 -4.02 10.45
C HIS A 149 -11.04 -3.89 8.92
N ILE A 150 -11.35 -2.73 8.36
CA ILE A 150 -11.21 -2.48 6.92
C ILE A 150 -9.75 -2.65 6.47
N MET A 151 -8.79 -2.02 7.17
CA MET A 151 -7.37 -2.12 6.83
C MET A 151 -6.88 -3.58 6.83
N LYS A 152 -7.30 -4.38 7.81
CA LYS A 152 -7.00 -5.81 7.92
C LYS A 152 -7.63 -6.61 6.77
N THR A 153 -8.93 -6.48 6.58
CA THR A 153 -9.69 -7.30 5.64
C THR A 153 -9.45 -6.95 4.18
N MET A 154 -8.89 -5.77 3.91
CA MET A 154 -8.38 -5.37 2.60
C MET A 154 -6.93 -5.82 2.35
N GLY A 155 -6.23 -6.35 3.38
CA GLY A 155 -4.87 -6.87 3.26
C GLY A 155 -3.77 -5.82 3.30
N PHE A 156 -4.03 -4.61 3.81
CA PHE A 156 -3.09 -3.49 3.80
C PHE A 156 -2.56 -3.00 5.17
N PRO A 157 -2.60 -3.78 6.26
CA PRO A 157 -2.10 -3.28 7.55
C PRO A 157 -0.60 -2.92 7.48
N GLY A 158 0.21 -3.70 6.74
CA GLY A 158 1.63 -3.41 6.54
C GLY A 158 1.90 -2.07 5.87
N TYR A 159 1.05 -1.66 4.93
CA TYR A 159 1.14 -0.33 4.30
C TYR A 159 0.98 0.80 5.34
N PHE A 160 -0.02 0.68 6.22
CA PHE A 160 -0.25 1.68 7.27
C PHE A 160 0.87 1.72 8.30
N LEU A 161 1.49 0.57 8.61
CA LEU A 161 2.68 0.52 9.48
C LEU A 161 3.87 1.26 8.86
N ILE A 162 4.13 1.07 7.57
CA ILE A 162 5.18 1.78 6.83
C ILE A 162 4.91 3.29 6.81
N VAL A 163 3.67 3.70 6.50
CA VAL A 163 3.29 5.13 6.47
C VAL A 163 3.44 5.76 7.86
N GLN A 164 3.03 5.05 8.91
CA GLN A 164 3.18 5.53 10.29
C GLN A 164 4.65 5.73 10.66
N ASP A 165 5.53 4.82 10.26
CA ASP A 165 6.97 4.92 10.51
C ASP A 165 7.57 6.12 9.77
N PHE A 166 7.18 6.31 8.53
CA PHE A 166 7.57 7.48 7.72
C PHE A 166 7.19 8.83 8.37
N ILE A 167 5.99 8.90 8.95
CA ILE A 167 5.50 10.13 9.62
C ILE A 167 6.23 10.35 10.95
N ARG A 168 6.70 9.27 11.57
CA ARG A 168 7.38 9.32 12.87
C ARG A 168 8.86 9.73 12.75
N ALA A 169 9.53 9.39 11.65
CA ALA A 169 10.92 9.71 11.37
C ALA A 169 11.14 11.22 11.15
#